data_33e682488ade1d79902e41e3407cf779
#
_entry.id   33e682488ade1d79902e41e3407cf779
#
_cell.length_a   1.000
_cell.length_b   1.000
_cell.length_c   1.000
_cell.angle_alpha   90.00
_cell.angle_beta   90.00
_cell.angle_gamma   90.00
#
_symmetry.space_group_name_H-M   'P 1'
#
loop_
_entity.id
_entity.type
_entity.pdbx_description
1 polymer ?
#
loop_
_entity_poly.entity_id
_entity_poly.type
_entity_poly.pdbx_seq_one_letter_code
_entity_poly.pdbx_strand_id
1 'polypeptide(L)'
;ASLTSANFEGINVWQQGRISVNISTEPIMGFFEINVSAPQGIAASDDTRDQAEADLFADAIQVALRYILNEHHGGRAESYNLFFYHLGGRTIAKALPRWVVSPYFVGYRLAQVNAETTLDIDAERLRAHLETLV
;
A
#
# COMPACT_ATOMS: atom_id res chain seq x y z
N ALA A 1 -1.75 0.10 -20.90
CA ALA A 1 -2.15 1.40 -20.40
C ALA A 1 -0.99 2.09 -19.72
N SER A 2 -0.85 3.39 -19.89
CA SER A 2 0.21 4.15 -19.25
C SER A 2 -0.14 4.43 -17.79
N LEU A 3 0.87 4.47 -16.94
CA LEU A 3 0.70 4.85 -15.55
C LEU A 3 0.35 6.32 -15.43
N THR A 4 -0.57 6.64 -14.55
CA THR A 4 -0.95 8.02 -14.24
C THR A 4 -0.86 8.23 -12.73
N SER A 5 -0.84 9.50 -12.30
CA SER A 5 -0.85 9.82 -10.87
C SER A 5 -2.08 9.24 -10.17
N ALA A 6 -3.19 9.08 -10.87
CA ALA A 6 -4.41 8.50 -10.30
C ALA A 6 -4.22 7.08 -9.78
N ASN A 7 -3.30 6.32 -10.36
CA ASN A 7 -3.01 4.95 -9.90
C ASN A 7 -2.34 4.92 -8.51
N PHE A 8 -1.85 6.06 -8.03
CA PHE A 8 -1.15 6.18 -6.74
C PHE A 8 -1.93 7.04 -5.75
N GLU A 9 -3.17 7.32 -6.05
CA GLU A 9 -4.07 8.12 -5.22
C GLU A 9 -5.29 7.29 -4.86
N GLY A 10 -5.97 7.67 -3.79
CA GLY A 10 -7.17 6.98 -3.39
C GLY A 10 -7.61 7.38 -1.99
N ILE A 11 -8.05 6.40 -1.23
CA ILE A 11 -8.51 6.62 0.14
C ILE A 11 -7.31 6.91 1.01
N ASN A 12 -7.24 8.11 1.58
CA ASN A 12 -6.19 8.48 2.51
C ASN A 12 -6.34 7.69 3.80
N VAL A 13 -5.29 6.96 4.17
CA VAL A 13 -5.28 6.14 5.36
C VAL A 13 -4.57 6.85 6.50
N TRP A 14 -3.38 7.41 6.24
CA TRP A 14 -2.54 7.93 7.29
C TRP A 14 -1.44 8.82 6.71
N GLN A 15 -1.01 9.79 7.49
CA GLN A 15 0.12 10.64 7.14
C GLN A 15 0.88 11.06 8.40
N GLN A 16 2.19 10.98 8.34
CA GLN A 16 3.06 11.46 9.38
C GLN A 16 4.26 12.15 8.73
N GLY A 17 4.38 13.46 8.94
CA GLY A 17 5.39 14.25 8.24
C GLY A 17 5.19 14.16 6.73
N ARG A 18 6.24 13.76 6.02
CA ARG A 18 6.19 13.59 4.56
C ARG A 18 5.90 12.16 4.13
N ILE A 19 5.64 11.27 5.08
CA ILE A 19 5.28 9.89 4.78
C ILE A 19 3.76 9.77 4.77
N SER A 20 3.21 9.17 3.73
CA SER A 20 1.77 9.01 3.60
C SER A 20 1.40 7.63 3.11
N VAL A 21 0.20 7.18 3.47
CA VAL A 21 -0.34 5.89 3.06
C VAL A 21 -1.76 6.09 2.54
N ASN A 22 -2.03 5.51 1.39
CA ASN A 22 -3.38 5.47 0.83
C ASN A 22 -3.66 4.11 0.19
N ILE A 23 -4.92 3.85 -0.09
CA ILE A 23 -5.36 2.68 -0.83
C ILE A 23 -5.86 3.16 -2.18
N SER A 24 -5.31 2.63 -3.27
CA SER A 24 -5.65 3.05 -4.62
C SER A 24 -7.13 2.82 -4.93
N THR A 25 -7.77 3.83 -5.52
CA THR A 25 -9.12 3.69 -6.08
C THR A 25 -9.08 3.34 -7.56
N GLU A 26 -7.92 3.51 -8.20
CA GLU A 26 -7.67 3.10 -9.58
C GLU A 26 -6.41 2.22 -9.63
N PRO A 27 -6.49 0.96 -9.13
CA PRO A 27 -5.33 0.10 -9.05
C PRO A 27 -4.78 -0.27 -10.43
N ILE A 28 -3.47 -0.49 -10.49
CA ILE A 28 -2.76 -0.83 -11.73
C ILE A 28 -2.93 -2.30 -12.09
N MET A 29 -2.65 -3.17 -11.13
CA MET A 29 -2.50 -4.59 -11.38
C MET A 29 -3.54 -5.45 -10.72
N GLY A 30 -4.35 -4.88 -9.89
CA GLY A 30 -5.30 -5.67 -9.13
C GLY A 30 -6.42 -4.84 -8.56
N PHE A 31 -6.99 -5.38 -7.53
CA PHE A 31 -8.18 -4.86 -6.90
C PHE A 31 -7.89 -4.26 -5.53
N PHE A 32 -6.70 -4.47 -4.99
CA PHE A 32 -6.29 -3.89 -3.71
C PHE A 32 -4.82 -3.54 -3.76
N GLU A 33 -4.51 -2.27 -3.63
CA GLU A 33 -3.14 -1.79 -3.65
C GLU A 33 -2.97 -0.72 -2.59
N ILE A 34 -1.96 -0.89 -1.73
CA ILE A 34 -1.59 0.09 -0.72
C ILE A 34 -0.39 0.86 -1.24
N ASN A 35 -0.48 2.19 -1.22
CA ASN A 35 0.61 3.06 -1.61
C ASN A 35 1.22 3.69 -0.36
N VAL A 36 2.51 3.48 -0.16
CA VAL A 36 3.29 4.15 0.89
C VAL A 36 4.24 5.11 0.19
N SER A 37 4.17 6.38 0.51
CA SER A 37 4.84 7.44 -0.22
C SER A 37 5.80 8.22 0.66
N ALA A 38 6.97 8.54 0.11
CA ALA A 38 8.01 9.31 0.78
C ALA A 38 8.69 10.24 -0.23
N PRO A 39 9.36 11.31 0.24
CA PRO A 39 10.18 12.12 -0.66
C PRO A 39 11.29 11.27 -1.28
N GLN A 40 11.56 11.50 -2.57
CA GLN A 40 12.61 10.81 -3.27
C GLN A 40 13.97 11.15 -2.66
N GLY A 41 14.80 10.15 -2.43
CA GLY A 41 16.18 10.34 -1.96
C GLY A 41 16.37 10.42 -0.46
N ILE A 42 15.32 10.31 0.37
CA ILE A 42 15.48 10.41 1.83
C ILE A 42 16.37 9.32 2.41
N ALA A 43 16.39 8.14 1.80
CA ALA A 43 17.19 7.01 2.28
C ALA A 43 18.69 7.24 2.11
N ALA A 44 19.09 8.11 1.18
CA ALA A 44 20.49 8.43 0.91
C ALA A 44 20.95 9.73 1.58
N SER A 45 20.09 10.38 2.34
CA SER A 45 20.38 11.67 2.98
C SER A 45 21.09 11.50 4.31
N ASP A 46 21.95 12.44 4.65
CA ASP A 46 22.60 12.52 5.96
C ASP A 46 21.81 13.36 6.96
N ASP A 47 20.73 13.98 6.53
CA ASP A 47 19.89 14.80 7.39
C ASP A 47 19.13 13.92 8.40
N THR A 48 19.12 14.33 9.66
CA THR A 48 18.48 13.55 10.74
C THR A 48 16.99 13.38 10.51
N ARG A 49 16.30 14.42 10.01
CA ARG A 49 14.87 14.33 9.70
C ARG A 49 14.62 13.33 8.60
N ASP A 50 15.44 13.37 7.54
CA ASP A 50 15.29 12.46 6.41
C ASP A 50 15.55 11.01 6.84
N GLN A 51 16.55 10.79 7.70
CA GLN A 51 16.82 9.45 8.23
C GLN A 51 15.65 8.92 9.06
N ALA A 52 15.08 9.75 9.91
CA ALA A 52 13.92 9.38 10.72
C ALA A 52 12.71 9.06 9.84
N GLU A 53 12.49 9.86 8.80
CA GLU A 53 11.38 9.60 7.87
C GLU A 53 11.64 8.39 6.97
N ALA A 54 12.90 8.11 6.63
CA ALA A 54 13.24 6.90 5.90
C ALA A 54 12.94 5.64 6.72
N ASP A 55 13.25 5.67 8.02
CA ASP A 55 12.91 4.58 8.94
C ASP A 55 11.39 4.41 9.05
N LEU A 56 10.67 5.52 9.16
CA LEU A 56 9.21 5.49 9.21
C LEU A 56 8.61 4.95 7.91
N PHE A 57 9.17 5.33 6.78
CA PHE A 57 8.76 4.81 5.47
C PHE A 57 8.90 3.29 5.42
N ALA A 58 10.05 2.77 5.85
CA ALA A 58 10.28 1.32 5.90
C ALA A 58 9.31 0.62 6.85
N ASP A 59 9.07 1.20 8.02
CA ASP A 59 8.12 0.65 8.98
C ASP A 59 6.69 0.64 8.45
N ALA A 60 6.28 1.70 7.77
CA ALA A 60 4.95 1.79 7.17
C ALA A 60 4.77 0.74 6.07
N ILE A 61 5.81 0.49 5.26
CA ILE A 61 5.78 -0.57 4.25
C ILE A 61 5.59 -1.92 4.92
N GLN A 62 6.31 -2.20 6.00
CA GLN A 62 6.15 -3.46 6.73
C GLN A 62 4.74 -3.63 7.27
N VAL A 63 4.17 -2.58 7.82
CA VAL A 63 2.78 -2.60 8.31
C VAL A 63 1.83 -2.93 7.17
N ALA A 64 2.01 -2.31 6.01
CA ALA A 64 1.17 -2.57 4.84
C ALA A 64 1.26 -4.04 4.40
N LEU A 65 2.46 -4.59 4.36
CA LEU A 65 2.67 -5.99 3.96
C LEU A 65 2.05 -6.97 4.95
N ARG A 66 2.21 -6.72 6.24
CA ARG A 66 1.59 -7.55 7.28
C ARG A 66 0.07 -7.48 7.21
N TYR A 67 -0.47 -6.30 6.95
CA TYR A 67 -1.90 -6.13 6.79
C TYR A 67 -2.42 -6.99 5.64
N ILE A 68 -1.74 -6.97 4.50
CA ILE A 68 -2.10 -7.76 3.33
C ILE A 68 -2.10 -9.25 3.66
N LEU A 69 -1.08 -9.72 4.38
CA LEU A 69 -0.94 -11.14 4.68
C LEU A 69 -1.88 -11.64 5.76
N ASN A 70 -2.17 -10.79 6.74
CA ASN A 70 -2.84 -11.24 7.96
C ASN A 70 -4.29 -10.80 8.10
N GLU A 71 -4.68 -9.71 7.46
CA GLU A 71 -5.99 -9.11 7.73
C GLU A 71 -6.84 -8.83 6.49
N HIS A 72 -6.24 -8.42 5.39
CA HIS A 72 -7.02 -8.16 4.19
C HIS A 72 -7.70 -9.45 3.72
N HIS A 73 -9.00 -9.41 3.55
CA HIS A 73 -9.81 -10.59 3.22
C HIS A 73 -9.61 -11.75 4.20
N GLY A 74 -9.44 -11.44 5.49
CA GLY A 74 -9.23 -12.48 6.48
C GLY A 74 -7.89 -13.20 6.37
N GLY A 75 -6.88 -12.54 5.76
CA GLY A 75 -5.56 -13.11 5.65
C GLY A 75 -5.42 -14.21 4.59
N ARG A 76 -6.19 -14.12 3.52
CA ARG A 76 -6.19 -15.14 2.47
C ARG A 76 -5.08 -15.00 1.43
N ALA A 77 -4.35 -13.90 1.43
CA ALA A 77 -3.26 -13.72 0.49
C ALA A 77 -2.12 -14.69 0.81
N GLU A 78 -1.62 -15.38 -0.19
CA GLU A 78 -0.52 -16.33 -0.04
C GLU A 78 0.83 -15.62 0.13
N SER A 79 0.96 -14.48 -0.52
CA SER A 79 2.13 -13.64 -0.46
C SER A 79 1.75 -12.24 -0.93
N TYR A 80 2.75 -11.43 -1.22
CA TYR A 80 2.55 -10.08 -1.71
C TYR A 80 3.48 -9.80 -2.87
N ASN A 81 3.14 -8.75 -3.63
CA ASN A 81 4.06 -8.10 -4.56
C ASN A 81 4.33 -6.70 -4.03
N LEU A 82 5.57 -6.26 -4.16
CA LEU A 82 5.98 -4.93 -3.74
C LEU A 82 6.75 -4.28 -4.88
N PHE A 83 6.27 -3.16 -5.34
CA PHE A 83 6.89 -2.41 -6.43
C PHE A 83 7.20 -1.00 -5.98
N PHE A 84 8.31 -0.47 -6.47
CA PHE A 84 8.71 0.91 -6.18
C PHE A 84 8.60 1.74 -7.45
N TYR A 85 8.02 2.92 -7.31
CA TYR A 85 7.85 3.86 -8.40
C TYR A 85 8.40 5.22 -7.98
N HIS A 86 8.90 5.97 -8.95
CA HIS A 86 9.31 7.37 -8.74
C HIS A 86 8.38 8.25 -9.56
N LEU A 87 7.66 9.12 -8.88
CA LEU A 87 6.66 9.97 -9.52
C LEU A 87 6.55 11.30 -8.77
N GLY A 88 6.72 12.40 -9.50
CA GLY A 88 6.53 13.72 -8.92
C GLY A 88 7.43 14.05 -7.74
N GLY A 89 8.70 13.62 -7.79
CA GLY A 89 9.65 13.83 -6.69
C GLY A 89 9.42 12.93 -5.49
N ARG A 90 8.60 11.92 -5.63
CA ARG A 90 8.29 10.97 -4.57
C ARG A 90 8.68 9.55 -4.95
N THR A 91 9.04 8.77 -3.95
CA THR A 91 9.19 7.33 -4.07
C THR A 91 7.94 6.70 -3.47
N ILE A 92 7.29 5.86 -4.23
CA ILE A 92 6.03 5.22 -3.82
C ILE A 92 6.24 3.71 -3.82
N ALA A 93 6.05 3.10 -2.66
CA ALA A 93 6.02 1.65 -2.52
C ALA A 93 4.57 1.20 -2.67
N LYS A 94 4.30 0.43 -3.72
CA LYS A 94 2.98 -0.12 -3.97
C LYS A 94 2.97 -1.59 -3.57
N ALA A 95 2.18 -1.89 -2.55
CA ALA A 95 2.04 -3.24 -2.01
C ALA A 95 0.68 -3.82 -2.39
N LEU A 96 0.67 -5.04 -2.87
CA LEU A 96 -0.58 -5.70 -3.25
C LEU A 96 -0.53 -7.19 -2.90
N PRO A 97 -1.70 -7.78 -2.60
CA PRO A 97 -1.77 -9.19 -2.30
C PRO A 97 -1.54 -10.02 -3.55
N ARG A 98 -0.90 -11.14 -3.35
CA ARG A 98 -0.74 -12.15 -4.37
C ARG A 98 -1.60 -13.35 -3.97
N TRP A 99 -2.63 -13.59 -4.75
CA TRP A 99 -3.55 -14.68 -4.52
C TRP A 99 -3.08 -15.91 -5.28
N VAL A 100 -3.17 -17.06 -4.65
CA VAL A 100 -3.17 -18.30 -5.44
C VAL A 100 -4.55 -18.40 -6.02
N VAL A 101 -4.67 -17.96 -7.25
CA VAL A 101 -5.94 -18.01 -7.95
C VAL A 101 -6.08 -19.41 -8.53
N SER A 102 -7.22 -20.01 -8.28
CA SER A 102 -7.65 -21.15 -9.04
C SER A 102 -7.44 -20.86 -10.54
N PRO A 103 -7.09 -21.84 -11.38
CA PRO A 103 -7.01 -21.61 -12.82
C PRO A 103 -8.29 -21.07 -13.43
N TYR A 104 -9.32 -20.88 -12.63
CA TYR A 104 -10.62 -20.35 -13.04
C TYR A 104 -10.73 -18.89 -12.62
N PHE A 105 -10.97 -18.03 -13.58
CA PHE A 105 -11.10 -16.60 -13.37
C PHE A 105 -12.19 -16.18 -12.39
N VAL A 106 -13.16 -17.05 -12.17
CA VAL A 106 -14.31 -16.74 -11.31
C VAL A 106 -13.86 -16.37 -9.90
N GLY A 107 -12.91 -17.10 -9.33
CA GLY A 107 -12.39 -16.81 -7.99
C GLY A 107 -11.68 -15.44 -7.92
N TYR A 108 -10.97 -15.08 -8.97
CA TYR A 108 -10.28 -13.80 -9.06
C TYR A 108 -11.27 -12.63 -9.08
N ARG A 109 -12.33 -12.73 -9.88
CA ARG A 109 -13.35 -11.68 -9.94
C ARG A 109 -14.07 -11.51 -8.62
N LEU A 110 -14.35 -12.59 -7.94
CA LEU A 110 -15.01 -12.55 -6.65
C LEU A 110 -14.14 -11.84 -5.62
N ALA A 111 -12.85 -12.13 -5.60
CA ALA A 111 -11.90 -11.45 -4.73
C ALA A 111 -11.82 -9.95 -5.04
N GLN A 112 -11.85 -9.58 -6.30
CA GLN A 112 -11.83 -8.17 -6.72
C GLN A 112 -13.08 -7.43 -6.23
N VAL A 113 -14.25 -7.98 -6.44
CA VAL A 113 -15.51 -7.38 -6.00
C VAL A 113 -15.51 -7.22 -4.48
N ASN A 114 -15.11 -8.26 -3.75
CA ASN A 114 -15.05 -8.18 -2.30
C ASN A 114 -14.06 -7.15 -1.80
N ALA A 115 -12.91 -7.00 -2.46
CA ALA A 115 -11.93 -5.99 -2.09
C ALA A 115 -12.50 -4.58 -2.26
N GLU A 116 -13.19 -4.32 -3.35
CA GLU A 116 -13.80 -3.01 -3.60
C GLU A 116 -14.85 -2.65 -2.55
N THR A 117 -15.63 -3.63 -2.08
CA THR A 117 -16.66 -3.38 -1.07
C THR A 117 -16.10 -3.22 0.34
N THR A 118 -14.83 -3.56 0.57
CA THR A 118 -14.23 -3.53 1.91
C THR A 118 -13.15 -2.45 2.06
N LEU A 119 -12.97 -1.56 1.09
CA LEU A 119 -11.89 -0.56 1.13
C LEU A 119 -11.96 0.34 2.36
N ASP A 120 -13.15 0.77 2.77
CA ASP A 120 -13.30 1.62 3.95
C ASP A 120 -12.91 0.89 5.23
N ILE A 121 -13.25 -0.39 5.33
CA ILE A 121 -12.89 -1.24 6.46
C ILE A 121 -11.37 -1.46 6.47
N ASP A 122 -10.79 -1.73 5.31
CA ASP A 122 -9.34 -1.87 5.17
C ASP A 122 -8.63 -0.58 5.60
N ALA A 123 -9.14 0.56 5.18
CA ALA A 123 -8.54 1.85 5.53
C ALA A 123 -8.53 2.08 7.05
N GLU A 124 -9.64 1.79 7.72
CA GLU A 124 -9.73 1.95 9.18
C GLU A 124 -8.77 1.01 9.91
N ARG A 125 -8.73 -0.25 9.53
CA ARG A 125 -7.87 -1.25 10.16
C ARG A 125 -6.40 -0.95 9.93
N LEU A 126 -6.05 -0.60 8.71
CA LEU A 126 -4.68 -0.26 8.37
C LEU A 126 -4.22 0.99 9.13
N ARG A 127 -5.08 2.00 9.23
CA ARG A 127 -4.79 3.21 9.99
C ARG A 127 -4.49 2.89 11.45
N ALA A 128 -5.27 2.01 12.07
CA ALA A 128 -5.06 1.64 13.46
C ALA A 128 -3.66 1.06 13.69
N HIS A 129 -3.17 0.25 12.75
CA HIS A 129 -1.82 -0.30 12.83
C HIS A 129 -0.75 0.78 12.61
N LEU A 130 -0.96 1.66 11.65
CA LEU A 130 0.01 2.72 11.35
C LEU A 130 0.14 3.73 12.51
N GLU A 131 -0.95 4.02 13.20
CA GLU A 131 -0.92 4.93 14.34
C GLU A 131 -0.05 4.43 15.48
N THR A 132 0.24 3.13 15.55
CA THR A 132 1.15 2.58 16.56
C THR A 132 2.62 2.91 16.28
N LEU A 133 2.95 3.38 15.09
CA LEU A 133 4.31 3.72 14.70
C LEU A 133 4.79 5.05 15.29
N VAL A 134 3.89 5.86 15.78
CA VAL A 134 4.21 7.20 16.31
C VAL A 134 3.60 7.45 17.68
#